data_df6ea1d8f31fca558ea0cccbf2424ee3
#
_entry.id   df6ea1d8f31fca558ea0cccbf2424ee3
#
_cell.length_a   1.000
_cell.length_b   1.000
_cell.length_c   1.000
_cell.angle_alpha   90.00
_cell.angle_beta   90.00
_cell.angle_gamma   90.00
#
_symmetry.space_group_name_H-M   'P 1'
#
loop_
_entity.id
_entity.type
_entity.pdbx_description
1 polymer ?
#
loop_
_entity_poly.entity_id
_entity_poly.type
_entity_poly.pdbx_seq_one_letter_code
_entity_poly.pdbx_strand_id
1 'polypeptide(L)'
;MKKYKGDYMEDILNHFVNMYIQKNNIKGLPNVRISIVNNIYDEYIKTENDKWKINEIKKQKDIIENNNGMIAYPNKLHDFFIIFISEEEVLKSKENGMLVICTLWHELTHIIDYQNFVNEFNNGNFENIENTKNYMGFYFWTEYNAKKISYRMYKDFAWQGQSKSEKSLEHIKNIELPFQNEGLRKELIIHEKNFRQQIYLIIHYLARYSVWEELDYNYYSEGRQFPYWLNGICNNKLLNLYNLFLKLNSFDIAKKNFDKIIEYINTLNN
;
A
#
# COMPACT_ATOMS: atom_id res chain seq x y z
N MET A 1 -34.90 4.65 6.88
CA MET A 1 -34.34 3.53 6.09
C MET A 1 -32.82 3.67 5.78
N LYS A 2 -32.12 4.74 6.18
CA LYS A 2 -30.66 4.90 5.95
C LYS A 2 -29.76 4.30 7.04
N LYS A 3 -30.25 4.03 8.23
CA LYS A 3 -29.48 3.51 9.37
C LYS A 3 -29.01 2.04 9.21
N TYR A 4 -29.76 1.19 8.51
CA TYR A 4 -29.44 -0.24 8.37
C TYR A 4 -28.29 -0.55 7.38
N LYS A 5 -27.89 0.37 6.49
CA LYS A 5 -26.80 0.13 5.55
C LYS A 5 -25.41 0.36 6.16
N GLY A 6 -25.30 1.27 7.14
CA GLY A 6 -24.03 1.56 7.82
C GLY A 6 -23.56 0.41 8.70
N ASP A 7 -24.45 -0.09 9.54
CA ASP A 7 -24.14 -1.13 10.51
C ASP A 7 -23.68 -2.45 9.85
N TYR A 8 -24.33 -2.86 8.75
CA TYR A 8 -23.98 -4.09 8.04
C TYR A 8 -22.60 -4.02 7.34
N MET A 9 -22.23 -2.88 6.77
CA MET A 9 -20.93 -2.73 6.13
C MET A 9 -19.80 -2.66 7.17
N GLU A 10 -20.04 -2.03 8.31
CA GLU A 10 -19.09 -1.98 9.42
C GLU A 10 -18.80 -3.38 9.97
N ASP A 11 -19.82 -4.22 10.13
CA ASP A 11 -19.65 -5.63 10.56
C ASP A 11 -18.81 -6.43 9.56
N ILE A 12 -19.03 -6.23 8.25
CA ILE A 12 -18.21 -6.86 7.20
C ILE A 12 -16.74 -6.42 7.30
N LEU A 13 -16.50 -5.12 7.41
CA LEU A 13 -15.13 -4.60 7.51
C LEU A 13 -14.44 -5.09 8.78
N ASN A 14 -15.14 -5.14 9.92
CA ASN A 14 -14.62 -5.69 11.16
C ASN A 14 -14.27 -7.19 11.04
N HIS A 15 -15.05 -7.97 10.28
CA HIS A 15 -14.70 -9.35 9.98
C HIS A 15 -13.35 -9.45 9.24
N PHE A 16 -13.11 -8.59 8.26
CA PHE A 16 -11.83 -8.57 7.51
C PHE A 16 -10.65 -8.02 8.32
N VAL A 17 -10.88 -7.12 9.28
CA VAL A 17 -9.87 -6.72 10.28
C VAL A 17 -9.45 -7.94 11.10
N ASN A 18 -10.41 -8.71 11.63
CA ASN A 18 -10.11 -9.92 12.39
C ASN A 18 -9.36 -10.97 11.56
N MET A 19 -9.73 -11.15 10.31
CA MET A 19 -9.02 -12.03 9.38
C MET A 19 -7.56 -11.56 9.15
N TYR A 20 -7.34 -10.25 9.01
CA TYR A 20 -6.00 -9.68 8.89
C TYR A 20 -5.14 -9.97 10.13
N ILE A 21 -5.69 -9.73 11.32
CA ILE A 21 -5.03 -9.98 12.61
C ILE A 21 -4.61 -11.45 12.72
N GLN A 22 -5.52 -12.39 12.44
CA GLN A 22 -5.27 -13.82 12.52
C GLN A 22 -4.22 -14.29 11.52
N LYS A 23 -4.35 -13.90 10.24
CA LYS A 23 -3.42 -14.35 9.19
C LYS A 23 -2.00 -13.82 9.36
N ASN A 24 -1.84 -12.64 9.92
CA ASN A 24 -0.54 -12.01 10.13
C ASN A 24 -0.01 -12.16 11.57
N ASN A 25 -0.69 -12.93 12.44
CA ASN A 25 -0.31 -13.17 13.84
C ASN A 25 -0.07 -11.87 14.64
N ILE A 26 -0.91 -10.85 14.42
CA ILE A 26 -0.79 -9.55 15.07
C ILE A 26 -1.18 -9.69 16.54
N LYS A 27 -0.25 -9.44 17.46
CA LYS A 27 -0.47 -9.58 18.92
C LYS A 27 -1.16 -8.37 19.57
N GLY A 28 -1.36 -7.32 18.86
CA GLY A 28 -2.05 -6.11 19.34
C GLY A 28 -2.18 -5.11 18.21
N LEU A 29 -3.38 -4.93 17.71
CA LEU A 29 -3.68 -3.84 16.79
C LEU A 29 -3.90 -2.57 17.64
N PRO A 30 -3.29 -1.42 17.29
CA PRO A 30 -3.66 -0.15 17.90
C PRO A 30 -5.16 0.15 17.74
N ASN A 31 -5.69 1.09 18.51
CA ASN A 31 -7.07 1.52 18.34
C ASN A 31 -7.27 2.07 16.93
N VAL A 32 -8.22 1.49 16.18
CA VAL A 32 -8.52 1.84 14.80
C VAL A 32 -10.01 2.10 14.64
N ARG A 33 -10.33 3.18 13.97
CA ARG A 33 -11.69 3.48 13.49
C ARG A 33 -11.70 3.43 11.97
N ILE A 34 -12.67 2.74 11.37
CA ILE A 34 -12.90 2.73 9.93
C ILE A 34 -14.01 3.72 9.62
N SER A 35 -13.82 4.55 8.59
CA SER A 35 -14.79 5.54 8.13
C SER A 35 -14.93 5.48 6.63
N ILE A 36 -16.14 5.14 6.16
CA ILE A 36 -16.49 5.19 4.74
C ILE A 36 -16.95 6.62 4.43
N VAL A 37 -16.30 7.27 3.47
CA VAL A 37 -16.48 8.70 3.20
C VAL A 37 -16.63 9.00 1.71
N ASN A 38 -17.42 9.99 1.37
CA ASN A 38 -17.58 10.44 -0.02
C ASN A 38 -16.32 11.11 -0.57
N ASN A 39 -15.61 11.86 0.27
CA ASN A 39 -14.39 12.57 -0.08
C ASN A 39 -13.38 12.42 1.05
N ILE A 40 -12.29 11.71 0.76
CA ILE A 40 -11.23 11.44 1.76
C ILE A 40 -10.54 12.74 2.17
N TYR A 41 -10.27 13.66 1.25
CA TYR A 41 -9.63 14.94 1.55
C TYR A 41 -10.43 15.76 2.55
N ASP A 42 -11.74 15.91 2.32
CA ASP A 42 -12.61 16.72 3.18
C ASP A 42 -12.70 16.15 4.61
N GLU A 43 -12.70 14.83 4.75
CA GLU A 43 -12.74 14.19 6.07
C GLU A 43 -11.35 14.16 6.73
N TYR A 44 -10.28 13.92 5.96
CA TYR A 44 -8.92 13.90 6.47
C TYR A 44 -8.52 15.26 7.06
N ILE A 45 -8.83 16.38 6.37
CA ILE A 45 -8.48 17.73 6.85
C ILE A 45 -9.16 18.08 8.18
N LYS A 46 -10.32 17.47 8.50
CA LYS A 46 -11.03 17.67 9.79
C LYS A 46 -10.34 16.96 10.95
N THR A 47 -9.49 15.98 10.67
CA THR A 47 -8.76 15.21 11.69
C THR A 47 -7.43 15.87 12.09
N GLU A 48 -7.02 16.95 11.39
CA GLU A 48 -5.75 17.62 11.65
C GLU A 48 -6.00 19.01 12.27
N ASN A 49 -5.19 19.38 13.27
CA ASN A 49 -5.25 20.69 13.94
C ASN A 49 -3.97 21.52 13.77
N ASP A 50 -2.92 20.93 13.22
CA ASP A 50 -1.69 21.63 12.93
C ASP A 50 -1.84 22.44 11.62
N LYS A 51 -1.73 23.77 11.72
CA LYS A 51 -1.89 24.66 10.56
C LYS A 51 -0.89 24.40 9.43
N TRP A 52 0.33 24.01 9.77
CA TRP A 52 1.35 23.71 8.77
C TRP A 52 0.96 22.41 8.02
N LYS A 53 0.59 21.34 8.75
CA LYS A 53 0.13 20.09 8.14
C LYS A 53 -1.13 20.30 7.29
N ILE A 54 -2.08 21.08 7.76
CA ILE A 54 -3.29 21.45 6.99
C ILE A 54 -2.88 22.12 5.66
N ASN A 55 -1.88 23.00 5.67
CA ASN A 55 -1.42 23.63 4.43
C ASN A 55 -0.72 22.65 3.48
N GLU A 56 0.05 21.68 4.01
CA GLU A 56 0.66 20.63 3.18
C GLU A 56 -0.41 19.67 2.59
N ILE A 57 -1.41 19.29 3.39
CA ILE A 57 -2.57 18.51 2.92
C ILE A 57 -3.30 19.24 1.77
N LYS A 58 -3.51 20.55 1.90
CA LYS A 58 -4.14 21.37 0.85
C LYS A 58 -3.38 21.36 -0.47
N LYS A 59 -2.04 21.32 -0.43
CA LYS A 59 -1.22 21.22 -1.66
C LYS A 59 -1.34 19.86 -2.36
N GLN A 60 -1.78 18.85 -1.65
CA GLN A 60 -1.93 17.46 -2.14
C GLN A 60 -3.40 17.10 -2.40
N LYS A 61 -4.30 18.09 -2.44
CA LYS A 61 -5.74 17.87 -2.56
C LYS A 61 -6.09 16.89 -3.68
N ASP A 62 -5.63 17.15 -4.90
CA ASP A 62 -5.97 16.33 -6.07
C ASP A 62 -5.49 14.87 -5.94
N ILE A 63 -4.39 14.63 -5.21
CA ILE A 63 -3.88 13.28 -4.95
C ILE A 63 -4.77 12.59 -3.91
N ILE A 64 -5.08 13.28 -2.81
CA ILE A 64 -5.84 12.73 -1.68
C ILE A 64 -7.29 12.43 -2.08
N GLU A 65 -7.93 13.30 -2.87
CA GLU A 65 -9.29 13.08 -3.36
C GLU A 65 -9.44 11.84 -4.23
N ASN A 66 -8.38 11.46 -4.94
CA ASN A 66 -8.36 10.29 -5.82
C ASN A 66 -7.87 9.01 -5.12
N ASN A 67 -7.55 9.05 -3.84
CA ASN A 67 -7.17 7.84 -3.10
C ASN A 67 -8.39 6.98 -2.79
N ASN A 68 -8.21 5.66 -2.88
CA ASN A 68 -9.24 4.69 -2.49
C ASN A 68 -9.28 4.47 -0.97
N GLY A 69 -8.14 4.60 -0.31
CA GLY A 69 -7.97 4.53 1.15
C GLY A 69 -6.87 5.46 1.63
N MET A 70 -6.91 5.80 2.91
CA MET A 70 -5.91 6.62 3.59
C MET A 70 -6.01 6.46 5.09
N ILE A 71 -4.87 6.57 5.81
CA ILE A 71 -4.85 6.61 7.27
C ILE A 71 -4.64 8.02 7.80
N ALA A 72 -5.33 8.36 8.90
CA ALA A 72 -4.96 9.46 9.77
C ALA A 72 -4.34 8.91 11.06
N TYR A 73 -3.26 9.55 11.50
CA TYR A 73 -2.52 9.13 12.69
C TYR A 73 -3.14 9.71 13.97
N PRO A 74 -2.93 9.04 15.13
CA PRO A 74 -3.20 9.65 16.41
C PRO A 74 -2.55 11.02 16.55
N ASN A 75 -3.28 11.98 17.12
CA ASN A 75 -2.82 13.34 17.35
C ASN A 75 -3.57 13.96 18.54
N LYS A 76 -3.49 15.28 18.73
CA LYS A 76 -4.16 15.97 19.84
C LYS A 76 -5.70 15.97 19.78
N LEU A 77 -6.29 15.68 18.61
CA LEU A 77 -7.75 15.60 18.44
C LEU A 77 -8.30 14.20 18.75
N HIS A 78 -7.49 13.16 18.53
CA HIS A 78 -7.88 11.76 18.77
C HIS A 78 -6.67 10.88 19.02
N ASP A 79 -6.83 9.86 19.86
CA ASP A 79 -5.80 8.90 20.30
C ASP A 79 -5.85 7.56 19.55
N PHE A 80 -6.54 7.53 18.41
CA PHE A 80 -6.73 6.35 17.57
C PHE A 80 -6.39 6.63 16.11
N PHE A 81 -6.07 5.58 15.36
CA PHE A 81 -5.96 5.66 13.91
C PHE A 81 -7.34 5.72 13.26
N ILE A 82 -7.45 6.47 12.17
CA ILE A 82 -8.64 6.46 11.32
C ILE A 82 -8.23 5.92 9.95
N ILE A 83 -8.92 4.87 9.49
CA ILE A 83 -8.84 4.42 8.11
C ILE A 83 -10.02 5.05 7.36
N PHE A 84 -9.73 5.94 6.44
CA PHE A 84 -10.71 6.42 5.46
C PHE A 84 -10.76 5.48 4.28
N ILE A 85 -11.96 5.11 3.84
CA ILE A 85 -12.20 4.36 2.61
C ILE A 85 -13.19 5.15 1.77
N SER A 86 -12.92 5.36 0.49
CA SER A 86 -13.84 6.08 -0.37
C SER A 86 -15.12 5.27 -0.61
N GLU A 87 -16.27 5.95 -0.61
CA GLU A 87 -17.55 5.32 -0.94
C GLU A 87 -17.55 4.75 -2.36
N GLU A 88 -16.81 5.37 -3.27
CA GLU A 88 -16.63 4.89 -4.64
C GLU A 88 -15.92 3.52 -4.68
N GLU A 89 -14.87 3.32 -3.86
CA GLU A 89 -14.19 2.03 -3.75
C GLU A 89 -15.13 0.93 -3.22
N VAL A 90 -15.96 1.26 -2.24
CA VAL A 90 -17.00 0.35 -1.73
C VAL A 90 -18.02 0.00 -2.80
N LEU A 91 -18.44 0.95 -3.63
CA LEU A 91 -19.39 0.73 -4.72
C LEU A 91 -18.78 -0.13 -5.84
N LYS A 92 -17.54 0.17 -6.26
CA LYS A 92 -16.80 -0.63 -7.24
C LYS A 92 -16.59 -2.07 -6.77
N SER A 93 -16.41 -2.28 -5.48
CA SER A 93 -16.25 -3.61 -4.91
C SER A 93 -17.49 -4.49 -4.99
N LYS A 94 -18.68 -3.92 -5.15
CA LYS A 94 -19.91 -4.70 -5.40
C LYS A 94 -19.92 -5.34 -6.78
N GLU A 95 -19.27 -4.70 -7.74
CA GLU A 95 -19.20 -5.18 -9.15
C GLU A 95 -17.98 -6.09 -9.37
N ASN A 96 -16.84 -5.75 -8.79
CA ASN A 96 -15.54 -6.39 -9.04
C ASN A 96 -15.03 -7.23 -7.86
N GLY A 97 -15.89 -7.58 -6.93
CA GLY A 97 -15.59 -8.44 -5.80
C GLY A 97 -14.33 -8.09 -5.03
N MET A 98 -14.43 -7.19 -4.01
CA MET A 98 -13.48 -7.17 -2.92
C MET A 98 -12.26 -6.24 -3.01
N LEU A 99 -12.23 -5.27 -3.91
CA LEU A 99 -11.15 -4.27 -3.95
C LEU A 99 -11.04 -3.53 -2.61
N VAL A 100 -12.17 -3.19 -1.98
CA VAL A 100 -12.22 -2.53 -0.66
C VAL A 100 -11.48 -3.33 0.42
N ILE A 101 -11.48 -4.66 0.34
CA ILE A 101 -10.78 -5.50 1.32
C ILE A 101 -9.27 -5.39 1.12
N CYS A 102 -8.80 -5.38 -0.12
CA CYS A 102 -7.40 -5.17 -0.42
C CYS A 102 -6.93 -3.79 0.07
N THR A 103 -7.74 -2.75 -0.12
CA THR A 103 -7.49 -1.40 0.41
C THR A 103 -7.45 -1.42 1.93
N LEU A 104 -8.44 -2.02 2.61
CA LEU A 104 -8.45 -2.13 4.07
C LEU A 104 -7.20 -2.82 4.62
N TRP A 105 -6.80 -3.95 4.04
CA TRP A 105 -5.59 -4.67 4.47
C TRP A 105 -4.30 -3.90 4.19
N HIS A 106 -4.26 -3.11 3.14
CA HIS A 106 -3.16 -2.19 2.85
C HIS A 106 -3.02 -1.14 3.96
N GLU A 107 -4.10 -0.46 4.30
CA GLU A 107 -4.10 0.56 5.35
C GLU A 107 -3.81 -0.02 6.75
N LEU A 108 -4.31 -1.23 7.06
CA LEU A 108 -3.97 -1.92 8.30
C LEU A 108 -2.47 -2.26 8.39
N THR A 109 -1.85 -2.61 7.27
CA THR A 109 -0.40 -2.85 7.25
C THR A 109 0.37 -1.57 7.53
N HIS A 110 -0.04 -0.45 6.93
CA HIS A 110 0.54 0.85 7.24
C HIS A 110 0.45 1.19 8.73
N ILE A 111 -0.69 0.94 9.39
CA ILE A 111 -0.85 1.21 10.82
C ILE A 111 0.20 0.46 11.65
N ILE A 112 0.42 -0.82 11.37
CA ILE A 112 1.44 -1.61 12.07
C ILE A 112 2.85 -1.10 11.78
N ASP A 113 3.15 -0.82 10.52
CA ASP A 113 4.48 -0.36 10.11
C ASP A 113 4.80 1.02 10.72
N TYR A 114 3.84 1.96 10.68
CA TYR A 114 4.00 3.28 11.28
C TYR A 114 4.13 3.23 12.80
N GLN A 115 3.37 2.37 13.48
CA GLN A 115 3.53 2.17 14.93
C GLN A 115 4.92 1.67 15.28
N ASN A 116 5.45 0.71 14.51
CA ASN A 116 6.82 0.22 14.68
C ASN A 116 7.85 1.32 14.42
N PHE A 117 7.64 2.13 13.38
CA PHE A 117 8.55 3.21 13.02
C PHE A 117 8.62 4.30 14.10
N VAL A 118 7.48 4.78 14.59
CA VAL A 118 7.49 5.82 15.63
C VAL A 118 8.04 5.31 16.94
N ASN A 119 7.81 4.05 17.31
CA ASN A 119 8.37 3.45 18.50
C ASN A 119 9.91 3.36 18.42
N GLU A 120 10.46 3.05 17.24
CA GLU A 120 11.91 2.92 17.05
C GLU A 120 12.61 4.27 16.90
N PHE A 121 12.02 5.21 16.15
CA PHE A 121 12.74 6.41 15.68
C PHE A 121 12.18 7.73 16.21
N ASN A 122 10.99 7.74 16.84
CA ASN A 122 10.31 8.96 17.26
C ASN A 122 9.64 8.87 18.65
N ASN A 123 10.15 7.98 19.52
CA ASN A 123 9.66 7.77 20.89
C ASN A 123 8.13 7.55 20.99
N GLY A 124 7.54 6.88 20.02
CA GLY A 124 6.10 6.61 19.94
C GLY A 124 5.25 7.81 19.52
N ASN A 125 5.85 8.93 19.12
CA ASN A 125 5.13 10.14 18.75
C ASN A 125 4.94 10.23 17.22
N PHE A 126 3.73 10.55 16.77
CA PHE A 126 3.39 10.77 15.38
C PHE A 126 3.59 12.22 14.90
N GLU A 127 3.86 13.16 15.83
CA GLU A 127 4.14 14.54 15.45
C GLU A 127 5.47 14.63 14.69
N ASN A 128 5.48 15.34 13.57
CA ASN A 128 6.66 15.60 12.73
C ASN A 128 7.42 14.34 12.27
N ILE A 129 6.70 13.23 12.10
CA ILE A 129 7.27 11.94 11.68
C ILE A 129 8.07 12.07 10.37
N GLU A 130 7.62 12.94 9.45
CA GLU A 130 8.24 13.17 8.15
C GLU A 130 9.64 13.81 8.26
N ASN A 131 9.95 14.45 9.39
CA ASN A 131 11.26 15.05 9.66
C ASN A 131 12.26 14.04 10.25
N THR A 132 11.83 12.82 10.53
CA THR A 132 12.70 11.76 11.03
C THR A 132 13.68 11.33 9.94
N LYS A 133 14.95 11.19 10.28
CA LYS A 133 16.06 10.93 9.33
C LYS A 133 15.77 9.80 8.34
N ASN A 134 15.15 8.73 8.79
CA ASN A 134 14.92 7.52 7.98
C ASN A 134 13.54 7.49 7.31
N TYR A 135 12.75 8.56 7.44
CA TYR A 135 11.34 8.57 7.02
C TYR A 135 11.14 8.22 5.55
N MET A 136 11.92 8.79 4.64
CA MET A 136 11.71 8.54 3.21
C MET A 136 11.99 7.08 2.81
N GLY A 137 13.02 6.47 3.36
CA GLY A 137 13.30 5.05 3.14
C GLY A 137 12.22 4.15 3.74
N PHE A 138 11.76 4.49 4.95
CA PHE A 138 10.61 3.85 5.59
C PHE A 138 9.34 4.00 4.73
N TYR A 139 9.02 5.21 4.27
CA TYR A 139 7.85 5.48 3.43
C TYR A 139 7.80 4.55 2.21
N PHE A 140 8.87 4.43 1.46
CA PHE A 140 8.90 3.55 0.29
C PHE A 140 8.87 2.07 0.67
N TRP A 141 9.47 1.68 1.79
CA TRP A 141 9.40 0.31 2.26
C TRP A 141 7.99 -0.06 2.71
N THR A 142 7.31 0.78 3.48
CA THR A 142 5.94 0.47 3.96
C THR A 142 4.95 0.40 2.80
N GLU A 143 5.10 1.22 1.76
CA GLU A 143 4.29 1.13 0.54
C GLU A 143 4.47 -0.23 -0.16
N TYR A 144 5.72 -0.68 -0.29
CA TYR A 144 5.99 -2.02 -0.82
C TYR A 144 5.40 -3.11 0.07
N ASN A 145 5.63 -3.05 1.38
CA ASN A 145 5.19 -4.05 2.36
C ASN A 145 3.66 -4.15 2.41
N ALA A 146 2.98 -3.01 2.53
CA ALA A 146 1.53 -2.94 2.59
C ALA A 146 0.89 -3.48 1.31
N LYS A 147 1.42 -3.10 0.14
CA LYS A 147 0.93 -3.61 -1.14
C LYS A 147 1.17 -5.10 -1.31
N LYS A 148 2.32 -5.60 -0.92
CA LYS A 148 2.66 -7.03 -0.98
C LYS A 148 1.74 -7.87 -0.09
N ILE A 149 1.58 -7.48 1.19
CA ILE A 149 0.77 -8.23 2.16
C ILE A 149 -0.71 -8.21 1.74
N SER A 150 -1.27 -7.04 1.45
CA SER A 150 -2.68 -6.91 1.09
C SER A 150 -3.00 -7.67 -0.20
N TYR A 151 -2.14 -7.58 -1.20
CA TYR A 151 -2.34 -8.26 -2.47
C TYR A 151 -2.22 -9.79 -2.35
N ARG A 152 -1.26 -10.30 -1.55
CA ARG A 152 -1.16 -11.73 -1.25
C ARG A 152 -2.42 -12.25 -0.56
N MET A 153 -2.86 -11.56 0.50
CA MET A 153 -4.07 -11.95 1.23
C MET A 153 -5.30 -11.91 0.33
N TYR A 154 -5.41 -10.90 -0.52
CA TYR A 154 -6.47 -10.80 -1.51
C TYR A 154 -6.47 -11.99 -2.48
N LYS A 155 -5.30 -12.39 -2.99
CA LYS A 155 -5.17 -13.56 -3.87
C LYS A 155 -5.62 -14.85 -3.18
N ASP A 156 -5.16 -15.09 -1.97
CA ASP A 156 -5.56 -16.26 -1.19
C ASP A 156 -7.06 -16.28 -0.93
N PHE A 157 -7.65 -15.14 -0.65
CA PHE A 157 -9.08 -15.00 -0.41
C PHE A 157 -9.90 -15.17 -1.69
N ALA A 158 -9.57 -14.46 -2.76
CA ALA A 158 -10.29 -14.51 -4.04
C ALA A 158 -10.28 -15.91 -4.67
N TRP A 159 -9.20 -16.66 -4.46
CA TRP A 159 -9.05 -18.03 -4.95
C TRP A 159 -9.35 -19.08 -3.88
N GLN A 160 -9.95 -18.71 -2.75
CA GLN A 160 -10.35 -19.62 -1.67
C GLN A 160 -9.22 -20.58 -1.24
N GLY A 161 -8.01 -20.07 -1.11
CA GLY A 161 -6.81 -20.84 -0.79
C GLY A 161 -6.18 -21.59 -1.98
N GLN A 162 -6.76 -21.49 -3.17
CA GLN A 162 -6.26 -22.12 -4.41
C GLN A 162 -5.45 -21.14 -5.29
N SER A 163 -4.80 -20.17 -4.68
CA SER A 163 -4.03 -19.13 -5.40
C SER A 163 -2.87 -19.69 -6.23
N LYS A 164 -2.40 -20.90 -5.93
CA LYS A 164 -1.37 -21.63 -6.69
C LYS A 164 -1.93 -22.66 -7.69
N SER A 165 -3.24 -22.70 -7.91
CA SER A 165 -3.84 -23.59 -8.90
C SER A 165 -3.46 -23.17 -10.32
N GLU A 166 -3.41 -24.14 -11.25
CA GLU A 166 -3.17 -23.88 -12.68
C GLU A 166 -4.09 -22.79 -13.23
N LYS A 167 -5.39 -22.85 -12.90
CA LYS A 167 -6.36 -21.83 -13.30
C LYS A 167 -6.03 -20.43 -12.76
N SER A 168 -5.56 -20.31 -11.52
CA SER A 168 -5.14 -19.03 -10.94
C SER A 168 -3.89 -18.51 -11.65
N LEU A 169 -2.92 -19.37 -11.93
CA LEU A 169 -1.68 -19.01 -12.62
C LEU A 169 -1.93 -18.59 -14.07
N GLU A 170 -2.80 -19.29 -14.79
CA GLU A 170 -3.23 -18.87 -16.12
C GLU A 170 -3.93 -17.52 -16.14
N HIS A 171 -4.80 -17.25 -15.15
CA HIS A 171 -5.43 -15.95 -15.00
C HIS A 171 -4.40 -14.82 -14.77
N ILE A 172 -3.43 -15.05 -13.88
CA ILE A 172 -2.33 -14.09 -13.64
C ILE A 172 -1.59 -13.82 -14.94
N LYS A 173 -1.17 -14.87 -15.65
CA LYS A 173 -0.37 -14.79 -16.87
C LYS A 173 -1.10 -14.06 -18.00
N ASN A 174 -2.34 -14.45 -18.27
CA ASN A 174 -3.04 -14.08 -19.50
C ASN A 174 -3.89 -12.80 -19.34
N ILE A 175 -4.26 -12.44 -18.12
CA ILE A 175 -5.17 -11.32 -17.85
C ILE A 175 -4.53 -10.28 -16.96
N GLU A 176 -4.08 -10.68 -15.77
CA GLU A 176 -3.72 -9.72 -14.73
C GLU A 176 -2.38 -9.04 -14.99
N LEU A 177 -1.35 -9.79 -15.32
CA LEU A 177 -0.03 -9.25 -15.62
C LEU A 177 -0.03 -8.30 -16.83
N PRO A 178 -0.64 -8.64 -17.99
CA PRO A 178 -0.79 -7.70 -19.10
C PRO A 178 -1.53 -6.43 -18.73
N PHE A 179 -2.65 -6.55 -17.98
CA PHE A 179 -3.43 -5.41 -17.51
C PHE A 179 -2.61 -4.48 -16.60
N GLN A 180 -1.87 -5.04 -15.63
CA GLN A 180 -1.02 -4.27 -14.72
C GLN A 180 0.15 -3.61 -15.45
N ASN A 181 0.75 -4.28 -16.43
CA ASN A 181 1.83 -3.70 -17.25
C ASN A 181 1.34 -2.50 -18.05
N GLU A 182 0.20 -2.59 -18.69
CA GLU A 182 -0.37 -1.51 -19.48
C GLU A 182 -0.84 -0.34 -18.58
N GLY A 183 -1.46 -0.64 -17.44
CA GLY A 183 -1.85 0.34 -16.44
C GLY A 183 -0.65 1.13 -15.93
N LEU A 184 0.41 0.44 -15.49
CA LEU A 184 1.64 1.10 -15.04
C LEU A 184 2.24 2.00 -16.11
N ARG A 185 2.29 1.52 -17.37
CA ARG A 185 2.84 2.31 -18.48
C ARG A 185 2.09 3.62 -18.69
N LYS A 186 0.76 3.59 -18.66
CA LYS A 186 -0.09 4.78 -18.80
C LYS A 186 0.14 5.76 -17.65
N GLU A 187 0.13 5.26 -16.42
CA GLU A 187 0.33 6.10 -15.23
C GLU A 187 1.72 6.75 -15.20
N LEU A 188 2.78 6.03 -15.60
CA LEU A 188 4.12 6.61 -15.67
C LEU A 188 4.23 7.74 -16.70
N ILE A 189 3.48 7.68 -17.82
CA ILE A 189 3.40 8.75 -18.79
C ILE A 189 2.65 9.96 -18.22
N ILE A 190 1.52 9.74 -17.55
CA ILE A 190 0.74 10.81 -16.90
C ILE A 190 1.60 11.56 -15.88
N HIS A 191 2.42 10.84 -15.14
CA HIS A 191 3.27 11.39 -14.07
C HIS A 191 4.73 11.60 -14.49
N GLU A 192 5.04 11.77 -15.79
CA GLU A 192 6.42 11.87 -16.30
C GLU A 192 7.27 12.95 -15.61
N LYS A 193 6.64 14.04 -15.11
CA LYS A 193 7.31 15.14 -14.42
C LYS A 193 7.33 15.00 -12.89
N ASN A 194 6.74 13.96 -12.35
CA ASN A 194 6.67 13.71 -10.90
C ASN A 194 7.41 12.43 -10.53
N PHE A 195 8.72 12.54 -10.37
CA PHE A 195 9.59 11.40 -10.05
C PHE A 195 9.12 10.63 -8.80
N ARG A 196 8.69 11.33 -7.73
CA ARG A 196 8.21 10.67 -6.52
C ARG A 196 6.98 9.78 -6.81
N GLN A 197 6.05 10.28 -7.61
CA GLN A 197 4.86 9.52 -8.00
C GLN A 197 5.23 8.33 -8.89
N GLN A 198 6.18 8.50 -9.82
CA GLN A 198 6.69 7.38 -10.62
C GLN A 198 7.30 6.28 -9.76
N ILE A 199 8.13 6.64 -8.77
CA ILE A 199 8.72 5.67 -7.83
C ILE A 199 7.63 4.95 -7.02
N TYR A 200 6.63 5.67 -6.52
CA TYR A 200 5.49 5.08 -5.82
C TYR A 200 4.79 4.01 -6.69
N LEU A 201 4.48 4.31 -7.93
CA LEU A 201 3.84 3.39 -8.88
C LEU A 201 4.71 2.16 -9.16
N ILE A 202 6.01 2.37 -9.35
CA ILE A 202 6.98 1.30 -9.58
C ILE A 202 7.05 0.38 -8.35
N ILE A 203 7.12 0.92 -7.15
CA ILE A 203 7.16 0.15 -5.89
C ILE A 203 5.90 -0.70 -5.73
N HIS A 204 4.73 -0.15 -6.00
CA HIS A 204 3.47 -0.89 -6.00
C HIS A 204 3.44 -2.03 -7.04
N TYR A 205 4.01 -1.79 -8.20
CA TYR A 205 4.18 -2.83 -9.22
C TYR A 205 5.13 -3.94 -8.75
N LEU A 206 6.30 -3.59 -8.22
CA LEU A 206 7.27 -4.55 -7.69
C LEU A 206 6.69 -5.40 -6.55
N ALA A 207 5.87 -4.82 -5.70
CA ALA A 207 5.19 -5.52 -4.62
C ALA A 207 4.21 -6.59 -5.17
N ARG A 208 3.40 -6.24 -6.17
CA ARG A 208 2.54 -7.23 -6.87
C ARG A 208 3.35 -8.28 -7.60
N TYR A 209 4.40 -7.85 -8.29
CA TYR A 209 5.31 -8.74 -9.01
C TYR A 209 5.92 -9.80 -8.08
N SER A 210 6.33 -9.41 -6.86
CA SER A 210 6.85 -10.36 -5.88
C SER A 210 5.83 -11.42 -5.44
N VAL A 211 4.55 -11.06 -5.38
CA VAL A 211 3.48 -12.03 -5.07
C VAL A 211 3.26 -12.98 -6.24
N TRP A 212 3.30 -12.52 -7.48
CA TRP A 212 3.21 -13.40 -8.64
C TRP A 212 4.38 -14.41 -8.68
N GLU A 213 5.61 -13.98 -8.39
CA GLU A 213 6.75 -14.90 -8.27
C GLU A 213 6.57 -15.94 -7.16
N GLU A 214 6.01 -15.53 -6.01
CA GLU A 214 5.74 -16.46 -4.90
C GLU A 214 4.65 -17.48 -5.23
N LEU A 215 3.67 -17.10 -6.06
CA LEU A 215 2.57 -17.98 -6.46
C LEU A 215 3.00 -18.96 -7.56
N ASP A 216 3.85 -18.54 -8.49
CA ASP A 216 4.36 -19.36 -9.59
C ASP A 216 5.89 -19.35 -9.66
N TYR A 217 6.50 -20.15 -8.81
CA TYR A 217 7.95 -20.32 -8.77
C TYR A 217 8.55 -20.78 -10.11
N ASN A 218 7.81 -21.53 -10.91
CA ASN A 218 8.30 -22.11 -12.18
C ASN A 218 8.15 -21.14 -13.35
N TYR A 219 7.20 -20.20 -13.30
CA TYR A 219 6.90 -19.29 -14.41
C TYR A 219 8.01 -18.27 -14.67
N TYR A 220 8.68 -17.82 -13.61
CA TYR A 220 9.78 -16.85 -13.67
C TYR A 220 11.17 -17.46 -13.44
N SER A 221 11.28 -18.80 -13.44
CA SER A 221 12.55 -19.50 -13.21
C SER A 221 13.61 -19.27 -14.30
N GLU A 222 13.18 -18.82 -15.48
CA GLU A 222 14.09 -18.51 -16.62
C GLU A 222 14.71 -17.11 -16.57
N GLY A 223 14.57 -16.42 -15.44
CA GLY A 223 15.09 -15.08 -15.21
C GLY A 223 13.99 -14.04 -15.02
N ARG A 224 14.12 -13.23 -13.96
CA ARG A 224 13.22 -12.13 -13.66
C ARG A 224 13.20 -11.15 -14.82
N GLN A 225 12.14 -11.16 -15.61
CA GLN A 225 12.00 -10.28 -16.76
C GLN A 225 10.92 -9.24 -16.50
N PHE A 226 11.35 -8.06 -16.04
CA PHE A 226 10.48 -6.89 -16.12
C PHE A 226 10.22 -6.52 -17.58
N PRO A 227 9.08 -5.87 -17.88
CA PRO A 227 8.83 -5.35 -19.20
C PRO A 227 10.03 -4.53 -19.71
N TYR A 228 10.45 -4.74 -20.95
CA TYR A 228 11.62 -4.07 -21.53
C TYR A 228 11.56 -2.54 -21.41
N TRP A 229 10.39 -1.97 -21.64
CA TRP A 229 10.18 -0.53 -21.52
C TRP A 229 10.39 -0.02 -20.07
N LEU A 230 10.04 -0.82 -19.05
CA LEU A 230 10.24 -0.45 -17.64
C LEU A 230 11.73 -0.50 -17.26
N ASN A 231 12.45 -1.50 -17.76
CA ASN A 231 13.90 -1.56 -17.58
C ASN A 231 14.61 -0.37 -18.24
N GLY A 232 14.13 0.09 -19.40
CA GLY A 232 14.66 1.29 -20.07
C GLY A 232 14.43 2.56 -19.23
N ILE A 233 13.24 2.75 -18.69
CA ILE A 233 12.93 3.90 -17.81
C ILE A 233 13.82 3.90 -16.56
N CYS A 234 14.09 2.74 -15.98
CA CYS A 234 14.87 2.57 -14.75
C CYS A 234 16.37 2.33 -15.02
N ASN A 235 16.89 2.62 -16.20
CA ASN A 235 18.31 2.45 -16.57
C ASN A 235 18.88 1.07 -16.21
N ASN A 236 18.09 0.01 -16.35
CA ASN A 236 18.43 -1.37 -15.99
C ASN A 236 18.78 -1.59 -14.49
N LYS A 237 18.45 -0.63 -13.62
CA LYS A 237 18.74 -0.70 -12.16
C LYS A 237 17.57 -1.22 -11.33
N LEU A 238 16.41 -1.42 -11.96
CA LEU A 238 15.19 -1.86 -11.30
C LEU A 238 15.37 -3.19 -10.56
N LEU A 239 16.13 -4.12 -11.12
CA LEU A 239 16.39 -5.42 -10.52
C LEU A 239 17.12 -5.31 -9.17
N ASN A 240 18.03 -4.34 -9.03
CA ASN A 240 18.75 -4.11 -7.78
C ASN A 240 17.82 -3.63 -6.67
N LEU A 241 16.93 -2.68 -6.98
CA LEU A 241 15.91 -2.21 -6.05
C LEU A 241 14.95 -3.33 -5.67
N TYR A 242 14.49 -4.12 -6.65
CA TYR A 242 13.62 -5.26 -6.41
C TYR A 242 14.28 -6.32 -5.51
N ASN A 243 15.53 -6.68 -5.78
CA ASN A 243 16.31 -7.61 -4.96
C ASN A 243 16.52 -7.10 -3.52
N LEU A 244 16.64 -5.79 -3.33
CA LEU A 244 16.68 -5.21 -2.02
C LEU A 244 15.34 -5.44 -1.31
N PHE A 245 14.21 -5.04 -1.91
CA PHE A 245 12.89 -5.20 -1.30
C PHE A 245 12.56 -6.66 -0.95
N LEU A 246 12.95 -7.64 -1.77
CA LEU A 246 12.73 -9.06 -1.47
C LEU A 246 13.41 -9.51 -0.16
N LYS A 247 14.52 -8.87 0.22
CA LYS A 247 15.25 -9.17 1.47
C LYS A 247 14.66 -8.48 2.68
N LEU A 248 13.88 -7.41 2.49
CA LEU A 248 13.32 -6.57 3.55
C LEU A 248 11.94 -7.07 3.99
N ASN A 249 11.84 -8.31 4.42
CA ASN A 249 10.59 -9.02 4.70
C ASN A 249 10.04 -8.78 6.12
N SER A 250 10.68 -7.94 6.92
CA SER A 250 10.21 -7.53 8.25
C SER A 250 10.76 -6.14 8.58
N PHE A 251 10.09 -5.44 9.51
CA PHE A 251 10.52 -4.11 9.97
C PHE A 251 11.94 -4.14 10.54
N ASP A 252 12.29 -5.15 11.32
CA ASP A 252 13.62 -5.25 11.95
C ASP A 252 14.78 -5.38 10.95
N ILE A 253 14.51 -5.97 9.80
CA ILE A 253 15.48 -6.02 8.70
C ILE A 253 15.46 -4.71 7.92
N ALA A 254 14.28 -4.19 7.62
CA ALA A 254 14.09 -2.99 6.81
C ALA A 254 14.68 -1.74 7.46
N LYS A 255 14.49 -1.56 8.79
CA LYS A 255 15.00 -0.38 9.52
C LYS A 255 16.51 -0.17 9.41
N LYS A 256 17.27 -1.22 9.17
CA LYS A 256 18.72 -1.18 8.95
C LYS A 256 19.12 -0.81 7.52
N ASN A 257 18.16 -0.71 6.62
CA ASN A 257 18.40 -0.55 5.19
C ASN A 257 17.62 0.61 4.56
N PHE A 258 16.96 1.47 5.34
CA PHE A 258 16.19 2.59 4.79
C PHE A 258 17.05 3.55 3.95
N ASP A 259 18.29 3.82 4.38
CA ASP A 259 19.22 4.64 3.59
C ASP A 259 19.55 4.00 2.23
N LYS A 260 19.72 2.66 2.18
CA LYS A 260 19.98 1.94 0.93
C LYS A 260 18.80 1.99 -0.04
N ILE A 261 17.56 1.99 0.46
CA ILE A 261 16.38 2.16 -0.40
C ILE A 261 16.50 3.49 -1.14
N ILE A 262 16.82 4.57 -0.44
CA ILE A 262 16.99 5.89 -1.03
C ILE A 262 18.16 5.93 -2.02
N GLU A 263 19.30 5.32 -1.67
CA GLU A 263 20.44 5.20 -2.57
C GLU A 263 20.03 4.53 -3.91
N TYR A 264 19.35 3.39 -3.85
CA TYR A 264 18.91 2.70 -5.08
C TYR A 264 17.86 3.49 -5.85
N ILE A 265 16.89 4.13 -5.18
CA ILE A 265 15.89 4.98 -5.85
C ILE A 265 16.58 6.13 -6.60
N ASN A 266 17.53 6.81 -5.97
CA ASN A 266 18.27 7.91 -6.60
C ASN A 266 19.05 7.43 -7.84
N THR A 267 19.47 6.16 -7.88
CA THR A 267 20.13 5.63 -9.08
C THR A 267 19.19 5.39 -10.26
N LEU A 268 17.88 5.27 -10.03
CA LEU A 268 16.90 5.07 -11.12
C LEU A 268 16.72 6.34 -11.95
N ASN A 269 17.04 7.51 -11.41
CA ASN A 269 16.88 8.81 -12.08
C ASN A 269 18.15 9.28 -12.83
N ASN A 270 19.27 8.55 -12.69
CA ASN A 270 20.56 8.82 -13.32
C ASN A 270 20.86 7.77 -14.39
#